data_068d716da5004a53d86eae36a0f02a85
#
_entry.id   068d716da5004a53d86eae36a0f02a85
#
_cell.length_a   1.000
_cell.length_b   1.000
_cell.length_c   1.000
_cell.angle_alpha   90.00
_cell.angle_beta   90.00
_cell.angle_gamma   90.00
#
_symmetry.space_group_name_H-M   'P 1'
#
loop_
_entity.id
_entity.type
_entity.pdbx_description
1 polymer ?
#
loop_
_entity_poly.entity_id
_entity_poly.type
_entity_poly.pdbx_seq_one_letter_code
_entity_poly.pdbx_strand_id
1 'polypeptide(L)'
;MGTNSFLKVLPEMVTFLRVAELGSFSAAADLLGMTPSAASRQVKRLEKEIGVQLIQRTTRQLRLTEPGIEAFARCRELVLAAQGTMDIAQQFSKKPSGLVRISAPKAFARRVLHPHILDFLQRHPAVDVQLIVDDRDIDPIREGVDLVVRLTTKPPEGLVARQLMPVAHILCVSPRYLAQGNAIEHPRDLLAHSCLSLGEHERDNHWRFRKGDEGEAEVVVRGRYVSNHSEVRLEAALAGLGVACVPAFVAQQALKDGSVVQVLADWAFQGNYHGHAYILYPPSRFTVPKCRVLIDHLLDAMATQCGSHKKLSASSAGPARPPARS
;
A
#
# COMPACT_ATOMS: atom_id res chain seq x y z
N MET A 1 -2.25 -8.68 40.33
CA MET A 1 -1.69 -7.32 40.29
C MET A 1 -2.83 -6.34 40.53
N GLY A 2 -2.75 -5.51 41.56
CA GLY A 2 -3.80 -4.54 41.84
C GLY A 2 -3.74 -3.36 40.86
N THR A 3 -4.90 -2.76 40.57
CA THR A 3 -5.08 -1.61 39.66
C THR A 3 -4.07 -0.46 39.91
N ASN A 4 -3.58 -0.33 41.16
CA ASN A 4 -2.65 0.71 41.57
C ASN A 4 -1.19 0.48 41.09
N SER A 5 -0.79 -0.77 40.82
CA SER A 5 0.56 -1.10 40.28
C SER A 5 0.67 -0.74 38.78
N PHE A 6 -0.39 -1.02 38.03
CA PHE A 6 -0.45 -0.72 36.60
C PHE A 6 -0.30 0.79 36.29
N LEU A 7 -1.01 1.66 37.04
CA LEU A 7 -0.94 3.11 36.82
C LEU A 7 0.46 3.70 37.03
N LYS A 8 1.26 3.07 37.91
CA LYS A 8 2.62 3.55 38.21
C LYS A 8 3.63 3.26 37.09
N VAL A 9 3.35 2.31 36.19
CA VAL A 9 4.28 1.90 35.12
C VAL A 9 3.87 2.40 33.74
N LEU A 10 2.81 3.21 33.62
CA LEU A 10 2.41 3.79 32.34
C LEU A 10 3.48 4.67 31.69
N PRO A 11 4.18 5.58 32.42
CA PRO A 11 5.27 6.34 31.85
C PRO A 11 6.44 5.48 31.37
N GLU A 12 6.73 4.40 32.10
CA GLU A 12 7.76 3.42 31.76
C GLU A 12 7.40 2.66 30.45
N MET A 13 6.12 2.32 30.26
CA MET A 13 5.64 1.69 29.01
C MET A 13 5.81 2.62 27.82
N VAL A 14 5.50 3.93 27.98
CA VAL A 14 5.74 4.94 26.95
C VAL A 14 7.22 5.04 26.61
N THR A 15 8.08 5.08 27.62
CA THR A 15 9.53 5.18 27.42
C THR A 15 10.09 3.95 26.75
N PHE A 16 9.66 2.74 27.16
CA PHE A 16 10.04 1.49 26.52
C PHE A 16 9.64 1.49 25.04
N LEU A 17 8.40 1.90 24.73
CA LEU A 17 7.91 2.00 23.37
C LEU A 17 8.82 2.90 22.51
N ARG A 18 9.14 4.10 22.98
CA ARG A 18 9.99 5.05 22.24
C ARG A 18 11.42 4.56 22.06
N VAL A 19 11.99 3.91 23.07
CA VAL A 19 13.32 3.28 22.98
C VAL A 19 13.33 2.17 21.95
N ALA A 20 12.29 1.35 21.90
CA ALA A 20 12.16 0.25 20.94
C ALA A 20 11.94 0.77 19.50
N GLU A 21 11.11 1.80 19.30
CA GLU A 21 10.86 2.42 18.00
C GLU A 21 12.09 3.08 17.39
N LEU A 22 12.84 3.81 18.21
CA LEU A 22 14.01 4.59 17.77
C LEU A 22 15.32 3.77 17.80
N GLY A 23 15.30 2.57 18.40
CA GLY A 23 16.50 1.73 18.56
C GLY A 23 17.60 2.39 19.40
N SER A 24 17.28 3.47 20.15
CA SER A 24 18.25 4.30 20.86
C SER A 24 17.67 4.91 22.13
N PHE A 25 18.35 4.69 23.26
CA PHE A 25 18.00 5.34 24.54
C PHE A 25 18.19 6.87 24.49
N SER A 26 19.22 7.35 23.78
CA SER A 26 19.50 8.78 23.67
C SER A 26 18.42 9.47 22.84
N ALA A 27 18.09 8.93 21.66
CA ALA A 27 17.04 9.50 20.80
C ALA A 27 15.67 9.49 21.49
N ALA A 28 15.33 8.42 22.23
CA ALA A 28 14.10 8.34 22.98
C ALA A 28 14.05 9.35 24.15
N ALA A 29 15.19 9.54 24.83
CA ALA A 29 15.32 10.50 25.91
C ALA A 29 15.14 11.94 25.42
N ASP A 30 15.78 12.28 24.30
CA ASP A 30 15.63 13.61 23.67
C ASP A 30 14.17 13.88 23.28
N LEU A 31 13.50 12.88 22.68
CA LEU A 31 12.08 12.99 22.32
C LEU A 31 11.16 13.18 23.51
N LEU A 32 11.49 12.56 24.66
CA LEU A 32 10.68 12.59 25.89
C LEU A 32 11.09 13.71 26.88
N GLY A 33 12.07 14.53 26.52
CA GLY A 33 12.56 15.62 27.36
C GLY A 33 13.24 15.13 28.66
N MET A 34 13.94 13.98 28.62
CA MET A 34 14.62 13.39 29.77
C MET A 34 16.08 13.02 29.44
N THR A 35 16.83 12.59 30.45
CA THR A 35 18.20 12.13 30.25
C THR A 35 18.24 10.64 29.80
N PRO A 36 19.24 10.20 29.02
CA PRO A 36 19.38 8.79 28.63
C PRO A 36 19.44 7.83 29.83
N SER A 37 20.04 8.26 30.94
CA SER A 37 20.07 7.50 32.17
C SER A 37 18.69 7.37 32.84
N ALA A 38 17.83 8.40 32.73
CA ALA A 38 16.45 8.34 33.20
C ALA A 38 15.62 7.36 32.35
N ALA A 39 15.71 7.44 31.01
CA ALA A 39 15.06 6.49 30.11
C ALA A 39 15.48 5.04 30.40
N SER A 40 16.79 4.82 30.61
CA SER A 40 17.31 3.49 30.97
C SER A 40 16.76 2.98 32.29
N ARG A 41 16.63 3.86 33.30
CA ARG A 41 16.04 3.48 34.60
C ARG A 41 14.56 3.15 34.49
N GLN A 42 13.82 3.90 33.69
CA GLN A 42 12.39 3.63 33.45
C GLN A 42 12.17 2.28 32.79
N VAL A 43 12.91 1.95 31.73
CA VAL A 43 12.82 0.63 31.10
C VAL A 43 13.17 -0.50 32.08
N LYS A 44 14.25 -0.36 32.86
CA LYS A 44 14.62 -1.35 33.90
C LYS A 44 13.52 -1.51 34.97
N ARG A 45 12.83 -0.43 35.33
CA ARG A 45 11.70 -0.48 36.28
C ARG A 45 10.53 -1.27 35.67
N LEU A 46 10.20 -1.05 34.39
CA LEU A 46 9.19 -1.82 33.69
C LEU A 46 9.55 -3.31 33.65
N GLU A 47 10.77 -3.65 33.26
CA GLU A 47 11.27 -5.04 33.23
C GLU A 47 11.16 -5.70 34.61
N LYS A 48 11.50 -4.96 35.68
CA LYS A 48 11.36 -5.45 37.08
C LYS A 48 9.88 -5.70 37.44
N GLU A 49 8.96 -4.82 37.07
CA GLU A 49 7.53 -4.97 37.39
C GLU A 49 6.88 -6.10 36.59
N ILE A 50 7.29 -6.30 35.34
CA ILE A 50 6.80 -7.40 34.50
C ILE A 50 7.48 -8.73 34.86
N GLY A 51 8.69 -8.66 35.42
CA GLY A 51 9.49 -9.84 35.83
C GLY A 51 10.28 -10.49 34.68
N VAL A 52 10.36 -9.84 33.51
CA VAL A 52 11.09 -10.35 32.34
C VAL A 52 11.89 -9.25 31.67
N GLN A 53 12.99 -9.61 31.06
CA GLN A 53 13.81 -8.69 30.27
C GLN A 53 13.15 -8.45 28.90
N LEU A 54 12.97 -7.17 28.53
CA LEU A 54 12.34 -6.76 27.27
C LEU A 54 13.35 -6.35 26.21
N ILE A 55 14.52 -5.83 26.66
CA ILE A 55 15.57 -5.33 25.78
C ILE A 55 16.89 -6.06 26.05
N GLN A 56 17.47 -6.64 25.01
CA GLN A 56 18.86 -7.12 25.02
C GLN A 56 19.78 -6.00 24.54
N ARG A 57 20.82 -5.70 25.33
CA ARG A 57 21.87 -4.77 24.97
C ARG A 57 23.08 -5.57 24.49
N THR A 58 23.39 -5.44 23.22
CA THR A 58 24.71 -5.81 22.71
C THR A 58 25.56 -4.54 22.59
N THR A 59 26.86 -4.65 22.55
CA THR A 59 27.79 -3.51 22.44
C THR A 59 27.58 -2.69 21.13
N ARG A 60 26.78 -3.19 20.17
CA ARG A 60 26.57 -2.57 18.87
C ARG A 60 25.11 -2.31 18.50
N GLN A 61 24.13 -2.97 19.15
CA GLN A 61 22.71 -2.85 18.77
C GLN A 61 21.78 -3.10 19.96
N LEU A 62 20.66 -2.41 19.96
CA LEU A 62 19.50 -2.66 20.82
C LEU A 62 18.58 -3.63 20.10
N ARG A 63 18.23 -4.75 20.75
CA ARG A 63 17.27 -5.74 20.22
C ARG A 63 16.20 -6.04 21.26
N LEU A 64 14.97 -6.22 20.80
CA LEU A 64 13.91 -6.73 21.66
C LEU A 64 14.10 -8.23 21.89
N THR A 65 13.77 -8.69 23.11
CA THR A 65 13.58 -10.11 23.41
C THR A 65 12.23 -10.59 22.86
N GLU A 66 11.96 -11.87 22.88
CA GLU A 66 10.64 -12.40 22.51
C GLU A 66 9.52 -11.80 23.39
N PRO A 67 9.60 -11.77 24.74
CA PRO A 67 8.67 -11.00 25.57
C PRO A 67 8.68 -9.49 25.24
N GLY A 68 9.82 -8.93 24.85
CA GLY A 68 9.95 -7.53 24.44
C GLY A 68 9.13 -7.21 23.19
N ILE A 69 9.08 -8.11 22.21
CA ILE A 69 8.26 -7.93 20.99
C ILE A 69 6.77 -7.91 21.35
N GLU A 70 6.32 -8.81 22.23
CA GLU A 70 4.91 -8.81 22.66
C GLU A 70 4.58 -7.59 23.51
N ALA A 71 5.44 -7.23 24.47
CA ALA A 71 5.29 -6.02 25.28
C ALA A 71 5.25 -4.74 24.41
N PHE A 72 6.08 -4.68 23.37
CA PHE A 72 6.10 -3.58 22.40
C PHE A 72 4.75 -3.41 21.73
N ALA A 73 4.15 -4.50 21.22
CA ALA A 73 2.84 -4.47 20.59
C ALA A 73 1.75 -3.95 21.56
N ARG A 74 1.75 -4.45 22.82
CA ARG A 74 0.77 -4.03 23.83
C ARG A 74 0.95 -2.58 24.30
N CYS A 75 2.19 -2.14 24.53
CA CYS A 75 2.46 -0.75 24.88
C CYS A 75 2.02 0.21 23.76
N ARG A 76 2.19 -0.20 22.52
CA ARG A 76 1.78 0.57 21.36
C ARG A 76 0.26 0.70 21.27
N GLU A 77 -0.49 -0.38 21.44
CA GLU A 77 -1.95 -0.36 21.50
C GLU A 77 -2.45 0.62 22.59
N LEU A 78 -1.84 0.58 23.77
CA LEU A 78 -2.18 1.47 24.88
C LEU A 78 -1.93 2.95 24.55
N VAL A 79 -0.75 3.26 24.00
CA VAL A 79 -0.41 4.65 23.62
C VAL A 79 -1.34 5.15 22.51
N LEU A 80 -1.68 4.31 21.54
CA LEU A 80 -2.65 4.66 20.48
C LEU A 80 -4.05 4.91 21.05
N ALA A 81 -4.51 4.11 22.01
CA ALA A 81 -5.79 4.30 22.68
C ALA A 81 -5.81 5.62 23.49
N ALA A 82 -4.72 5.91 24.20
CA ALA A 82 -4.58 7.17 24.95
C ALA A 82 -4.56 8.40 23.99
N GLN A 83 -3.82 8.32 22.88
CA GLN A 83 -3.82 9.34 21.84
C GLN A 83 -5.23 9.52 21.24
N GLY A 84 -5.94 8.42 20.96
CA GLY A 84 -7.33 8.47 20.51
C GLY A 84 -8.26 9.19 21.49
N THR A 85 -8.01 9.04 22.78
CA THR A 85 -8.78 9.75 23.84
C THR A 85 -8.47 11.25 23.84
N MET A 86 -7.21 11.63 23.65
CA MET A 86 -6.82 13.05 23.50
C MET A 86 -7.40 13.67 22.22
N ASP A 87 -7.50 12.88 21.16
CA ASP A 87 -8.10 13.29 19.88
C ASP A 87 -9.62 13.51 19.99
N ILE A 88 -10.32 13.04 21.05
CA ILE A 88 -11.74 13.28 21.28
C ILE A 88 -12.02 14.80 21.33
N ALA A 89 -11.18 15.57 21.98
CA ALA A 89 -11.32 17.03 22.01
C ALA A 89 -11.23 17.65 20.60
N GLN A 90 -10.43 17.08 19.71
CA GLN A 90 -10.34 17.50 18.30
C GLN A 90 -11.54 17.01 17.46
N GLN A 91 -12.20 15.90 17.85
CA GLN A 91 -13.41 15.41 17.17
C GLN A 91 -14.57 16.39 17.29
N PHE A 92 -14.62 17.17 18.38
CA PHE A 92 -15.60 18.27 18.57
C PHE A 92 -15.16 19.59 17.93
N SER A 93 -13.91 19.69 17.46
CA SER A 93 -13.44 20.82 16.65
C SER A 93 -13.99 20.69 15.24
N LYS A 94 -14.71 21.71 14.75
CA LYS A 94 -15.25 21.73 13.37
C LYS A 94 -14.16 21.82 12.29
N LYS A 95 -12.90 22.06 12.66
CA LYS A 95 -11.79 22.22 11.70
C LYS A 95 -10.85 21.00 11.75
N PRO A 96 -10.64 20.30 10.63
CA PRO A 96 -9.68 19.20 10.55
C PRO A 96 -8.25 19.72 10.76
N SER A 97 -7.48 19.10 11.66
CA SER A 97 -6.07 19.46 11.92
C SER A 97 -5.26 18.27 12.45
N GLY A 98 -3.94 18.33 12.30
CA GLY A 98 -2.97 17.37 12.81
C GLY A 98 -2.57 16.28 11.81
N LEU A 99 -1.73 15.35 12.22
CA LEU A 99 -1.09 14.35 11.38
C LEU A 99 -2.01 13.15 11.06
N VAL A 100 -2.14 12.81 9.78
CA VAL A 100 -2.73 11.56 9.28
C VAL A 100 -1.63 10.67 8.72
N ARG A 101 -1.56 9.42 9.19
CA ARG A 101 -0.65 8.40 8.67
C ARG A 101 -1.39 7.48 7.72
N ILE A 102 -0.97 7.46 6.46
CA ILE A 102 -1.55 6.60 5.43
C ILE A 102 -0.47 5.71 4.82
N SER A 103 -0.74 4.40 4.73
CA SER A 103 0.12 3.44 4.05
C SER A 103 -0.50 2.99 2.74
N ALA A 104 0.35 2.77 1.72
CA ALA A 104 -0.08 2.29 0.41
C ALA A 104 1.03 1.55 -0.33
N PRO A 105 0.67 0.62 -1.25
CA PRO A 105 1.62 -0.04 -2.14
C PRO A 105 2.40 0.97 -2.98
N LYS A 106 3.69 0.70 -3.20
CA LYS A 106 4.67 1.64 -3.80
C LYS A 106 4.19 2.29 -5.10
N ALA A 107 3.81 1.48 -6.07
CA ALA A 107 3.37 2.00 -7.36
C ALA A 107 2.04 2.78 -7.25
N PHE A 108 1.10 2.32 -6.41
CA PHE A 108 -0.17 3.01 -6.19
C PHE A 108 0.03 4.34 -5.44
N ALA A 109 0.86 4.33 -4.40
CA ALA A 109 1.23 5.53 -3.66
C ALA A 109 1.79 6.61 -4.58
N ARG A 110 2.75 6.24 -5.44
CA ARG A 110 3.44 7.18 -6.34
C ARG A 110 2.56 7.67 -7.49
N ARG A 111 1.88 6.74 -8.18
CA ARG A 111 1.17 7.05 -9.43
C ARG A 111 -0.24 7.55 -9.24
N VAL A 112 -0.89 7.14 -8.13
CA VAL A 112 -2.30 7.41 -7.89
C VAL A 112 -2.51 8.33 -6.70
N LEU A 113 -2.01 7.97 -5.51
CA LEU A 113 -2.30 8.76 -4.30
C LEU A 113 -1.56 10.09 -4.24
N HIS A 114 -0.26 10.08 -4.55
CA HIS A 114 0.60 11.27 -4.37
C HIS A 114 0.06 12.54 -5.01
N PRO A 115 -0.40 12.56 -6.28
CA PRO A 115 -0.97 13.76 -6.88
C PRO A 115 -2.18 14.31 -6.09
N HIS A 116 -3.04 13.43 -5.59
CA HIS A 116 -4.22 13.83 -4.82
C HIS A 116 -3.87 14.27 -3.39
N ILE A 117 -2.83 13.69 -2.77
CA ILE A 117 -2.31 14.17 -1.49
C ILE A 117 -1.75 15.59 -1.62
N LEU A 118 -1.06 15.92 -2.70
CA LEU A 118 -0.57 17.28 -2.93
C LEU A 118 -1.72 18.30 -3.01
N ASP A 119 -2.77 18.00 -3.77
CA ASP A 119 -3.96 18.85 -3.87
C ASP A 119 -4.70 18.96 -2.52
N PHE A 120 -4.79 17.84 -1.78
CA PHE A 120 -5.38 17.82 -0.44
C PHE A 120 -4.64 18.75 0.54
N LEU A 121 -3.31 18.67 0.59
CA LEU A 121 -2.49 19.49 1.50
C LEU A 121 -2.62 20.99 1.22
N GLN A 122 -2.79 21.38 -0.06
CA GLN A 122 -3.06 22.79 -0.43
C GLN A 122 -4.40 23.26 0.09
N ARG A 123 -5.43 22.40 0.11
CA ARG A 123 -6.79 22.72 0.57
C ARG A 123 -6.95 22.67 2.09
N HIS A 124 -6.10 21.89 2.77
CA HIS A 124 -6.19 21.63 4.21
C HIS A 124 -4.87 21.95 4.93
N PRO A 125 -4.46 23.25 5.04
CA PRO A 125 -3.12 23.62 5.54
C PRO A 125 -2.88 23.28 7.01
N ALA A 126 -3.93 22.92 7.77
CA ALA A 126 -3.81 22.49 9.17
C ALA A 126 -3.68 20.97 9.34
N VAL A 127 -3.71 20.21 8.22
CA VAL A 127 -3.56 18.75 8.24
C VAL A 127 -2.21 18.38 7.64
N ASP A 128 -1.45 17.58 8.39
CA ASP A 128 -0.22 16.95 7.91
C ASP A 128 -0.51 15.54 7.43
N VAL A 129 0.22 15.06 6.41
CA VAL A 129 0.11 13.69 5.91
C VAL A 129 1.48 13.02 5.91
N GLN A 130 1.57 11.88 6.59
CA GLN A 130 2.70 10.96 6.48
C GLN A 130 2.30 9.80 5.55
N LEU A 131 2.87 9.77 4.34
CA LEU A 131 2.67 8.68 3.39
C LEU A 131 3.75 7.61 3.60
N ILE A 132 3.33 6.43 4.03
CA ILE A 132 4.18 5.24 4.21
C ILE A 132 4.03 4.39 2.94
N VAL A 133 5.14 4.19 2.24
CA VAL A 133 5.16 3.52 0.93
C VAL A 133 5.75 2.12 1.11
N ASP A 134 4.86 1.11 1.18
CA ASP A 134 5.25 -0.29 1.45
C ASP A 134 4.28 -1.26 0.76
N ASP A 135 4.83 -2.33 0.16
CA ASP A 135 4.03 -3.39 -0.47
C ASP A 135 3.61 -4.49 0.52
N ARG A 136 4.15 -4.48 1.75
CA ARG A 136 3.77 -5.43 2.79
C ARG A 136 2.34 -5.19 3.27
N ASP A 137 1.72 -6.26 3.71
CA ASP A 137 0.46 -6.19 4.43
C ASP A 137 0.66 -5.56 5.81
N ILE A 138 0.12 -4.35 5.98
CA ILE A 138 0.20 -3.57 7.22
C ILE A 138 -1.08 -3.74 8.03
N ASP A 139 -0.94 -4.10 9.29
CA ASP A 139 -2.02 -4.00 10.27
C ASP A 139 -2.08 -2.56 10.80
N PRO A 140 -3.13 -1.78 10.47
CA PRO A 140 -3.21 -0.37 10.87
C PRO A 140 -3.19 -0.17 12.38
N ILE A 141 -3.73 -1.12 13.14
CA ILE A 141 -3.76 -1.04 14.60
C ILE A 141 -2.38 -1.28 15.17
N ARG A 142 -1.71 -2.35 14.73
CA ARG A 142 -0.38 -2.72 15.23
C ARG A 142 0.72 -1.76 14.82
N GLU A 143 0.61 -1.14 13.65
CA GLU A 143 1.65 -0.24 13.13
C GLU A 143 1.36 1.24 13.34
N GLY A 144 0.24 1.59 14.00
CA GLY A 144 -0.12 2.97 14.31
C GLY A 144 -0.39 3.82 13.07
N VAL A 145 -0.94 3.19 12.03
CA VAL A 145 -1.33 3.82 10.78
C VAL A 145 -2.82 4.11 10.83
N ASP A 146 -3.22 5.31 10.44
CA ASP A 146 -4.63 5.71 10.48
C ASP A 146 -5.42 5.09 9.32
N LEU A 147 -4.83 5.06 8.13
CA LEU A 147 -5.43 4.61 6.87
C LEU A 147 -4.47 3.68 6.13
N VAL A 148 -4.99 2.59 5.58
CA VAL A 148 -4.20 1.67 4.73
C VAL A 148 -4.89 1.51 3.39
N VAL A 149 -4.15 1.69 2.31
CA VAL A 149 -4.64 1.34 0.97
C VAL A 149 -4.16 -0.05 0.60
N ARG A 150 -5.09 -0.89 0.15
CA ARG A 150 -4.79 -2.24 -0.37
C ARG A 150 -5.44 -2.50 -1.71
N LEU A 151 -4.73 -3.26 -2.52
CA LEU A 151 -5.21 -3.77 -3.80
C LEU A 151 -5.64 -5.22 -3.59
N THR A 152 -6.96 -5.48 -3.60
CA THR A 152 -7.49 -6.81 -3.29
C THR A 152 -8.86 -7.03 -3.91
N THR A 153 -9.24 -8.30 -4.05
CA THR A 153 -10.62 -8.70 -4.39
C THR A 153 -11.52 -8.80 -3.18
N LYS A 154 -10.93 -9.05 -1.98
CA LYS A 154 -11.65 -9.24 -0.73
C LYS A 154 -10.97 -8.46 0.39
N PRO A 155 -11.57 -7.36 0.89
CA PRO A 155 -11.05 -6.64 2.04
C PRO A 155 -11.03 -7.52 3.28
N PRO A 156 -10.05 -7.33 4.21
CA PRO A 156 -9.99 -8.06 5.47
C PRO A 156 -11.16 -7.70 6.39
N GLU A 157 -11.59 -8.67 7.20
CA GLU A 157 -12.61 -8.46 8.23
C GLU A 157 -12.10 -7.56 9.37
N GLY A 158 -13.01 -6.90 10.07
CA GLY A 158 -12.69 -6.03 11.22
C GLY A 158 -12.27 -4.60 10.87
N LEU A 159 -12.05 -4.27 9.61
CA LEU A 159 -11.80 -2.91 9.14
C LEU A 159 -12.96 -2.39 8.30
N VAL A 160 -13.17 -1.09 8.35
CA VAL A 160 -14.05 -0.42 7.38
C VAL A 160 -13.29 -0.34 6.05
N ALA A 161 -13.94 -0.80 4.98
CA ALA A 161 -13.39 -0.76 3.63
C ALA A 161 -14.20 0.19 2.75
N ARG A 162 -13.54 1.16 2.14
CA ARG A 162 -14.13 2.05 1.13
C ARG A 162 -13.39 1.83 -0.19
N GLN A 163 -14.14 1.49 -1.22
CA GLN A 163 -13.56 1.27 -2.55
C GLN A 163 -13.15 2.60 -3.17
N LEU A 164 -11.89 2.69 -3.60
CA LEU A 164 -11.33 3.86 -4.28
C LEU A 164 -11.50 3.75 -5.80
N MET A 165 -10.99 2.67 -6.39
CA MET A 165 -11.06 2.46 -7.84
C MET A 165 -10.86 0.99 -8.21
N PRO A 166 -11.31 0.53 -9.39
CA PRO A 166 -10.92 -0.78 -9.91
C PRO A 166 -9.45 -0.79 -10.31
N VAL A 167 -8.80 -1.94 -10.13
CA VAL A 167 -7.40 -2.17 -10.51
C VAL A 167 -7.34 -3.36 -11.46
N ALA A 168 -7.12 -3.08 -12.72
CA ALA A 168 -6.86 -4.08 -13.74
C ALA A 168 -5.37 -4.20 -14.01
N HIS A 169 -4.90 -5.41 -14.29
CA HIS A 169 -3.56 -5.65 -14.83
C HIS A 169 -3.66 -5.80 -16.35
N ILE A 170 -2.66 -5.28 -17.02
CA ILE A 170 -2.51 -5.39 -18.47
C ILE A 170 -1.16 -6.01 -18.81
N LEU A 171 -1.11 -6.62 -19.97
CA LEU A 171 0.15 -7.03 -20.57
C LEU A 171 0.59 -5.96 -21.54
N CYS A 172 1.83 -5.51 -21.38
CA CYS A 172 2.41 -4.49 -22.26
C CYS A 172 3.83 -4.86 -22.68
N VAL A 173 4.21 -4.37 -23.83
CA VAL A 173 5.50 -4.66 -24.46
C VAL A 173 5.92 -3.47 -25.33
N SER A 174 7.22 -3.24 -25.51
CA SER A 174 7.68 -2.20 -26.45
C SER A 174 7.44 -2.61 -27.91
N PRO A 175 7.10 -1.66 -28.80
CA PRO A 175 6.98 -1.95 -30.24
C PRO A 175 8.24 -2.58 -30.84
N ARG A 176 9.42 -2.18 -30.34
CA ARG A 176 10.70 -2.75 -30.77
C ARG A 176 10.79 -4.25 -30.49
N TYR A 177 10.29 -4.73 -29.34
CA TYR A 177 10.30 -6.13 -29.00
C TYR A 177 9.35 -6.93 -29.92
N LEU A 178 8.13 -6.41 -30.16
CA LEU A 178 7.17 -7.05 -31.07
C LEU A 178 7.69 -7.17 -32.49
N ALA A 179 8.42 -6.18 -32.98
CA ALA A 179 8.98 -6.21 -34.33
C ALA A 179 10.03 -7.30 -34.53
N GLN A 180 10.57 -7.89 -33.47
CA GLN A 180 11.61 -8.94 -33.49
C GLN A 180 11.07 -10.33 -33.18
N GLY A 181 9.80 -10.46 -32.76
CA GLY A 181 9.20 -11.70 -32.29
C GLY A 181 7.93 -12.08 -33.03
N ASN A 182 7.32 -13.18 -32.59
CA ASN A 182 6.03 -13.62 -33.09
C ASN A 182 4.89 -12.72 -32.59
N ALA A 183 3.75 -12.72 -33.27
CA ALA A 183 2.54 -12.04 -32.81
C ALA A 183 2.04 -12.67 -31.49
N ILE A 184 1.43 -11.84 -30.63
CA ILE A 184 0.83 -12.25 -29.35
C ILE A 184 -0.70 -12.01 -29.47
N GLU A 185 -1.43 -13.01 -29.94
CA GLU A 185 -2.88 -12.95 -30.15
C GLU A 185 -3.65 -13.83 -29.17
N HIS A 186 -3.00 -14.84 -28.61
CA HIS A 186 -3.57 -15.76 -27.63
C HIS A 186 -2.61 -15.92 -26.43
N PRO A 187 -3.10 -16.16 -25.19
CA PRO A 187 -2.22 -16.38 -24.03
C PRO A 187 -1.15 -17.45 -24.20
N ARG A 188 -1.39 -18.48 -25.00
CA ARG A 188 -0.42 -19.54 -25.31
C ARG A 188 0.82 -19.04 -26.08
N ASP A 189 0.68 -17.93 -26.80
CA ASP A 189 1.80 -17.36 -27.55
C ASP A 189 2.89 -16.84 -26.61
N LEU A 190 2.54 -16.50 -25.37
CA LEU A 190 3.47 -16.07 -24.34
C LEU A 190 4.55 -17.13 -24.00
N LEU A 191 4.31 -18.41 -24.34
CA LEU A 191 5.33 -19.48 -24.18
C LEU A 191 6.56 -19.24 -25.05
N ALA A 192 6.42 -18.53 -26.17
CA ALA A 192 7.50 -18.18 -27.08
C ALA A 192 8.16 -16.83 -26.75
N HIS A 193 7.68 -16.14 -25.71
CA HIS A 193 8.15 -14.81 -25.35
C HIS A 193 8.83 -14.78 -23.97
N SER A 194 9.75 -13.80 -23.80
CA SER A 194 10.30 -13.48 -22.50
C SER A 194 9.25 -12.69 -21.70
N CYS A 195 8.83 -13.20 -20.54
CA CYS A 195 7.82 -12.59 -19.70
C CYS A 195 8.44 -12.12 -18.38
N LEU A 196 8.11 -10.88 -17.98
CA LEU A 196 8.64 -10.22 -16.79
C LEU A 196 7.65 -10.45 -15.63
N SER A 197 7.91 -11.47 -14.81
CA SER A 197 7.00 -11.91 -13.74
C SER A 197 7.24 -11.20 -12.41
N LEU A 198 6.28 -11.32 -11.49
CA LEU A 198 6.27 -10.66 -10.19
C LEU A 198 7.33 -11.21 -9.23
N GLY A 199 7.38 -12.52 -9.03
CA GLY A 199 8.41 -13.21 -8.26
C GLY A 199 8.35 -13.04 -6.74
N GLU A 200 7.18 -12.82 -6.18
CA GLU A 200 6.96 -12.84 -4.71
C GLU A 200 6.65 -14.25 -4.20
N HIS A 201 6.01 -15.06 -5.06
CA HIS A 201 5.62 -16.42 -4.76
C HIS A 201 6.01 -17.39 -5.90
N GLU A 202 6.15 -18.66 -5.57
CA GLU A 202 6.58 -19.71 -6.53
C GLU A 202 5.71 -19.79 -7.80
N ARG A 203 4.41 -19.41 -7.70
CA ARG A 203 3.47 -19.50 -8.82
C ARG A 203 3.18 -18.17 -9.51
N ASP A 204 3.96 -17.14 -9.27
CA ASP A 204 3.76 -15.82 -9.91
C ASP A 204 4.03 -15.84 -11.43
N ASN A 205 4.61 -16.92 -11.93
CA ASN A 205 4.76 -17.20 -13.34
C ASN A 205 3.60 -18.01 -13.94
N HIS A 206 2.60 -18.43 -13.16
CA HIS A 206 1.36 -19.03 -13.62
C HIS A 206 0.37 -17.92 -13.94
N TRP A 207 0.32 -17.53 -15.19
CA TRP A 207 -0.57 -16.46 -15.63
C TRP A 207 -1.90 -17.01 -16.09
N ARG A 208 -2.97 -16.55 -15.45
CA ARG A 208 -4.34 -16.93 -15.77
C ARG A 208 -5.07 -15.78 -16.44
N PHE A 209 -5.85 -16.09 -17.43
CA PHE A 209 -6.61 -15.14 -18.25
C PHE A 209 -8.04 -15.59 -18.39
N ARG A 210 -8.94 -14.62 -18.53
CA ARG A 210 -10.36 -14.85 -18.82
C ARG A 210 -10.81 -13.93 -19.96
N LYS A 211 -11.51 -14.49 -20.95
CA LYS A 211 -12.08 -13.74 -22.07
C LYS A 211 -13.59 -13.89 -22.08
N GLY A 212 -14.29 -12.98 -21.37
CA GLY A 212 -15.75 -13.01 -21.24
C GLY A 212 -16.27 -14.38 -20.86
N ASP A 213 -17.26 -14.88 -21.60
CA ASP A 213 -17.80 -16.23 -21.49
C ASP A 213 -17.11 -17.24 -22.45
N GLU A 214 -16.15 -16.76 -23.27
CA GLU A 214 -15.49 -17.57 -24.31
C GLU A 214 -14.41 -18.51 -23.77
N GLY A 215 -13.99 -18.35 -22.51
CA GLY A 215 -13.07 -19.31 -21.89
C GLY A 215 -12.02 -18.72 -20.97
N GLU A 216 -11.30 -19.64 -20.36
CA GLU A 216 -10.15 -19.38 -19.51
C GLU A 216 -8.88 -19.97 -20.15
N ALA A 217 -7.75 -19.33 -19.94
CA ALA A 217 -6.46 -19.80 -20.36
C ALA A 217 -5.45 -19.68 -19.22
N GLU A 218 -4.64 -20.70 -19.03
CA GLU A 218 -3.52 -20.66 -18.10
C GLU A 218 -2.23 -20.95 -18.85
N VAL A 219 -1.18 -20.21 -18.54
CA VAL A 219 0.14 -20.37 -19.15
C VAL A 219 1.24 -20.18 -18.10
N VAL A 220 2.21 -21.09 -18.12
CA VAL A 220 3.41 -20.96 -17.27
C VAL A 220 4.45 -20.20 -18.06
N VAL A 221 4.55 -18.91 -17.78
CA VAL A 221 5.46 -18.02 -18.49
C VAL A 221 6.90 -18.15 -17.97
N ARG A 222 7.87 -17.78 -18.82
CA ARG A 222 9.29 -17.76 -18.50
C ARG A 222 9.92 -16.45 -18.95
N GLY A 223 10.91 -15.99 -18.18
CA GLY A 223 11.70 -14.84 -18.54
C GLY A 223 12.96 -14.80 -17.69
N ARG A 224 13.95 -14.07 -18.14
CA ARG A 224 15.25 -13.97 -17.46
C ARG A 224 15.33 -12.80 -16.46
N TYR A 225 14.24 -12.07 -16.26
CA TYR A 225 14.18 -10.98 -15.32
C TYR A 225 12.86 -11.01 -14.55
N VAL A 226 12.98 -11.04 -13.23
CA VAL A 226 11.88 -11.14 -12.28
C VAL A 226 12.01 -9.98 -11.29
N SER A 227 10.92 -9.27 -11.03
CA SER A 227 10.92 -8.17 -10.07
C SER A 227 9.55 -8.00 -9.42
N ASN A 228 9.51 -7.86 -8.11
CA ASN A 228 8.28 -7.57 -7.36
C ASN A 228 7.80 -6.11 -7.48
N HIS A 229 8.52 -5.25 -8.21
CA HIS A 229 8.15 -3.86 -8.42
C HIS A 229 7.61 -3.63 -9.83
N SER A 230 6.36 -3.18 -9.97
CA SER A 230 5.70 -3.04 -11.26
C SER A 230 6.33 -1.97 -12.17
N GLU A 231 6.85 -0.87 -11.61
CA GLU A 231 7.54 0.16 -12.41
C GLU A 231 8.85 -0.39 -12.98
N VAL A 232 9.60 -1.20 -12.22
CA VAL A 232 10.82 -1.86 -12.70
C VAL A 232 10.51 -2.83 -13.84
N ARG A 233 9.39 -3.58 -13.76
CA ARG A 233 8.96 -4.45 -14.87
C ARG A 233 8.56 -3.63 -16.10
N LEU A 234 7.89 -2.49 -15.91
CA LEU A 234 7.57 -1.60 -17.02
C LEU A 234 8.84 -1.05 -17.69
N GLU A 235 9.82 -0.60 -16.92
CA GLU A 235 11.12 -0.12 -17.43
C GLU A 235 11.84 -1.22 -18.24
N ALA A 236 11.80 -2.46 -17.76
CA ALA A 236 12.37 -3.59 -18.49
C ALA A 236 11.62 -3.87 -19.81
N ALA A 237 10.28 -3.72 -19.85
CA ALA A 237 9.51 -3.83 -21.09
C ALA A 237 9.82 -2.69 -22.06
N LEU A 238 9.97 -1.46 -21.58
CA LEU A 238 10.41 -0.30 -22.36
C LEU A 238 11.80 -0.52 -22.97
N ALA A 239 12.70 -1.16 -22.23
CA ALA A 239 14.04 -1.54 -22.71
C ALA A 239 14.00 -2.72 -23.71
N GLY A 240 12.84 -3.29 -24.02
CA GLY A 240 12.70 -4.38 -24.97
C GLY A 240 13.10 -5.77 -24.43
N LEU A 241 13.04 -5.98 -23.10
CA LEU A 241 13.43 -7.26 -22.48
C LEU A 241 12.32 -8.31 -22.51
N GLY A 242 11.08 -7.93 -22.82
CA GLY A 242 9.96 -8.85 -22.89
C GLY A 242 8.60 -8.22 -22.58
N VAL A 243 7.62 -9.08 -22.34
CA VAL A 243 6.24 -8.73 -21.99
C VAL A 243 6.11 -8.54 -20.50
N ALA A 244 5.65 -7.38 -20.05
CA ALA A 244 5.39 -7.09 -18.65
C ALA A 244 3.88 -7.20 -18.35
N CYS A 245 3.55 -7.86 -17.23
CA CYS A 245 2.24 -7.77 -16.61
C CYS A 245 2.31 -6.74 -15.48
N VAL A 246 1.59 -5.63 -15.63
CA VAL A 246 1.62 -4.51 -14.68
C VAL A 246 0.22 -3.92 -14.47
N PRO A 247 -0.07 -3.26 -13.33
CA PRO A 247 -1.30 -2.50 -13.19
C PRO A 247 -1.43 -1.44 -14.28
N ALA A 248 -2.63 -1.27 -14.83
CA ALA A 248 -2.89 -0.34 -15.94
C ALA A 248 -2.46 1.10 -15.63
N PHE A 249 -2.64 1.55 -14.38
CA PHE A 249 -2.22 2.88 -13.95
C PHE A 249 -0.70 3.10 -13.99
N VAL A 250 0.10 2.03 -13.91
CA VAL A 250 1.57 2.11 -14.03
C VAL A 250 1.98 2.35 -15.48
N ALA A 251 1.35 1.66 -16.42
CA ALA A 251 1.68 1.77 -17.85
C ALA A 251 0.99 2.94 -18.57
N GLN A 252 0.08 3.65 -17.92
CA GLN A 252 -0.80 4.65 -18.54
C GLN A 252 -0.06 5.68 -19.40
N GLN A 253 1.05 6.23 -18.91
CA GLN A 253 1.81 7.21 -19.65
C GLN A 253 2.51 6.59 -20.87
N ALA A 254 3.16 5.45 -20.67
CA ALA A 254 3.88 4.75 -21.73
C ALA A 254 2.95 4.21 -22.84
N LEU A 255 1.69 3.90 -22.50
CA LEU A 255 0.66 3.58 -23.49
C LEU A 255 0.22 4.81 -24.27
N LYS A 256 0.07 5.97 -23.60
CA LYS A 256 -0.34 7.23 -24.27
C LYS A 256 0.68 7.75 -25.26
N ASP A 257 1.96 7.63 -24.92
CA ASP A 257 3.06 8.09 -25.79
C ASP A 257 3.54 7.01 -26.77
N GLY A 258 2.94 5.81 -26.73
CA GLY A 258 3.26 4.70 -27.64
C GLY A 258 4.59 3.99 -27.35
N SER A 259 5.25 4.28 -26.23
CA SER A 259 6.51 3.63 -25.82
C SER A 259 6.31 2.15 -25.48
N VAL A 260 5.10 1.77 -25.05
CA VAL A 260 4.62 0.40 -24.99
C VAL A 260 3.24 0.28 -25.65
N VAL A 261 2.92 -0.91 -26.10
CA VAL A 261 1.59 -1.29 -26.59
C VAL A 261 1.01 -2.39 -25.73
N GLN A 262 -0.29 -2.38 -25.54
CA GLN A 262 -1.00 -3.45 -24.85
C GLN A 262 -1.16 -4.64 -25.79
N VAL A 263 -0.92 -5.83 -25.29
CA VAL A 263 -1.21 -7.10 -25.97
C VAL A 263 -2.28 -7.85 -25.20
N LEU A 264 -3.00 -8.76 -25.85
CA LEU A 264 -4.08 -9.55 -25.28
C LEU A 264 -5.16 -8.67 -24.59
N ALA A 265 -5.55 -7.56 -25.22
CA ALA A 265 -6.48 -6.58 -24.63
C ALA A 265 -7.86 -7.20 -24.29
N ASP A 266 -8.29 -8.23 -25.04
CA ASP A 266 -9.56 -8.92 -24.81
C ASP A 266 -9.49 -9.97 -23.69
N TRP A 267 -8.29 -10.23 -23.14
CA TRP A 267 -8.04 -11.19 -22.09
C TRP A 267 -7.80 -10.49 -20.75
N ALA A 268 -8.74 -10.66 -19.81
CA ALA A 268 -8.56 -10.15 -18.45
C ALA A 268 -7.59 -11.02 -17.67
N PHE A 269 -6.49 -10.44 -17.21
CA PHE A 269 -5.52 -11.12 -16.36
C PHE A 269 -6.10 -11.37 -14.96
N GLN A 270 -5.94 -12.61 -14.46
CA GLN A 270 -6.41 -13.08 -13.15
C GLN A 270 -5.21 -13.43 -12.27
N GLY A 271 -4.58 -12.43 -11.67
CA GLY A 271 -3.41 -12.62 -10.82
C GLY A 271 -3.56 -11.95 -9.46
N ASN A 272 -2.48 -11.93 -8.71
CA ASN A 272 -2.40 -11.18 -7.45
C ASN A 272 -2.55 -9.67 -7.70
N TYR A 273 -3.05 -8.93 -6.71
CA TYR A 273 -3.24 -7.47 -6.77
C TYR A 273 -4.24 -6.96 -7.83
N HIS A 274 -5.07 -7.83 -8.42
CA HIS A 274 -6.20 -7.40 -9.22
C HIS A 274 -7.43 -7.14 -8.35
N GLY A 275 -8.49 -6.55 -8.89
CA GLY A 275 -9.75 -6.28 -8.21
C GLY A 275 -9.94 -4.79 -7.96
N HIS A 276 -9.83 -4.34 -6.73
CA HIS A 276 -10.06 -2.93 -6.38
C HIS A 276 -9.00 -2.42 -5.40
N ALA A 277 -8.71 -1.13 -5.50
CA ALA A 277 -8.05 -0.42 -4.44
C ALA A 277 -9.08 -0.05 -3.37
N TYR A 278 -8.82 -0.43 -2.13
CA TYR A 278 -9.64 -0.05 -0.97
C TYR A 278 -8.81 0.81 -0.04
N ILE A 279 -9.44 1.83 0.55
CA ILE A 279 -8.95 2.47 1.75
C ILE A 279 -9.57 1.78 2.96
N LEU A 280 -8.72 1.29 3.85
CA LEU A 280 -9.05 0.48 5.02
C LEU A 280 -8.69 1.25 6.28
N TYR A 281 -9.56 1.21 7.28
CA TYR A 281 -9.32 1.87 8.56
C TYR A 281 -10.15 1.25 9.67
N PRO A 282 -9.71 1.31 10.95
CA PRO A 282 -10.53 0.93 12.09
C PRO A 282 -11.79 1.82 12.18
N PRO A 283 -12.96 1.29 12.58
CA PRO A 283 -14.22 2.07 12.65
C PRO A 283 -14.09 3.39 13.43
N SER A 284 -13.30 3.39 14.50
CA SER A 284 -13.03 4.59 15.32
C SER A 284 -12.33 5.73 14.57
N ARG A 285 -11.59 5.43 13.48
CA ARG A 285 -10.84 6.45 12.72
C ARG A 285 -11.71 7.28 11.78
N PHE A 286 -12.85 6.78 11.35
CA PHE A 286 -13.77 7.57 10.51
C PHE A 286 -14.36 8.79 11.21
N THR A 287 -14.48 8.73 12.52
CA THR A 287 -15.01 9.86 13.33
C THR A 287 -14.02 10.99 13.50
N VAL A 288 -12.73 10.76 13.25
CA VAL A 288 -11.67 11.78 13.39
C VAL A 288 -11.70 12.71 12.16
N PRO A 289 -11.96 14.02 12.31
CA PRO A 289 -12.19 14.94 11.20
C PRO A 289 -11.06 14.95 10.15
N LYS A 290 -9.79 14.93 10.58
CA LYS A 290 -8.63 14.89 9.67
C LYS A 290 -8.60 13.64 8.76
N CYS A 291 -8.96 12.48 9.31
CA CYS A 291 -9.04 11.24 8.52
C CYS A 291 -10.21 11.27 7.55
N ARG A 292 -11.38 11.73 8.04
CA ARG A 292 -12.60 11.81 7.24
C ARG A 292 -12.42 12.69 6.01
N VAL A 293 -11.90 13.91 6.17
CA VAL A 293 -11.72 14.83 5.03
C VAL A 293 -10.70 14.29 4.01
N LEU A 294 -9.66 13.56 4.45
CA LEU A 294 -8.75 12.91 3.53
C LEU A 294 -9.42 11.74 2.80
N ILE A 295 -10.19 10.90 3.49
CA ILE A 295 -10.96 9.81 2.88
C ILE A 295 -11.91 10.36 1.83
N ASP A 296 -12.73 11.35 2.20
CA ASP A 296 -13.72 11.95 1.29
C ASP A 296 -13.04 12.58 0.08
N HIS A 297 -11.95 13.34 0.27
CA HIS A 297 -11.15 13.90 -0.82
C HIS A 297 -10.62 12.83 -1.79
N LEU A 298 -10.06 11.73 -1.27
CA LEU A 298 -9.55 10.64 -2.12
C LEU A 298 -10.68 9.93 -2.88
N LEU A 299 -11.83 9.70 -2.25
CA LEU A 299 -12.99 9.09 -2.90
C LEU A 299 -13.52 9.96 -4.04
N ASP A 300 -13.68 11.26 -3.82
CA ASP A 300 -14.18 12.22 -4.83
C ASP A 300 -13.21 12.33 -6.02
N ALA A 301 -11.90 12.41 -5.73
CA ALA A 301 -10.87 12.46 -6.76
C ALA A 301 -10.85 11.22 -7.64
N MET A 302 -10.99 10.02 -7.04
CA MET A 302 -11.01 8.75 -7.80
C MET A 302 -12.31 8.57 -8.60
N ALA A 303 -13.46 9.01 -8.06
CA ALA A 303 -14.74 8.97 -8.79
C ALA A 303 -14.66 9.81 -10.07
N THR A 304 -14.03 10.97 -10.02
CA THR A 304 -13.84 11.87 -11.17
C THR A 304 -12.93 11.23 -12.22
N GLN A 305 -11.86 10.55 -11.83
CA GLN A 305 -10.97 9.85 -12.76
C GLN A 305 -11.66 8.67 -13.45
N CYS A 306 -12.43 7.86 -12.72
CA CYS A 306 -13.19 6.73 -13.30
C CYS A 306 -14.24 7.20 -14.32
N GLY A 307 -14.88 8.32 -14.10
CA GLY A 307 -15.84 8.92 -15.04
C GLY A 307 -15.19 9.38 -16.37
N SER A 308 -13.97 9.89 -16.31
CA SER A 308 -13.19 10.33 -17.46
C SER A 308 -12.70 9.16 -18.31
N HIS A 309 -12.34 8.03 -17.71
CA HIS A 309 -11.90 6.82 -18.43
C HIS A 309 -13.04 6.13 -19.19
N LYS A 310 -14.27 6.10 -18.66
CA LYS A 310 -15.43 5.55 -19.37
C LYS A 310 -15.78 6.35 -20.63
N LYS A 311 -15.55 7.66 -20.65
CA LYS A 311 -15.79 8.50 -21.84
C LYS A 311 -14.74 8.31 -22.94
N LEU A 312 -13.50 8.00 -22.59
CA LEU A 312 -12.41 7.76 -23.57
C LEU A 312 -12.52 6.39 -24.24
N SER A 313 -12.94 5.34 -23.52
CA SER A 313 -13.14 4.00 -24.09
C SER A 313 -14.38 3.93 -25.00
N ALA A 314 -15.39 4.76 -24.78
CA ALA A 314 -16.57 4.85 -25.65
C ALA A 314 -16.30 5.63 -26.95
N SER A 315 -15.28 6.49 -26.99
CA SER A 315 -14.91 7.31 -28.16
C SER A 315 -13.99 6.61 -29.17
N SER A 316 -13.39 5.47 -28.79
CA SER A 316 -12.48 4.70 -29.67
C SER A 316 -13.16 3.60 -30.50
N ALA A 317 -14.48 3.42 -30.36
CA ALA A 317 -15.27 2.60 -31.29
C ALA A 317 -15.52 3.42 -32.54
N GLY A 318 -14.62 3.34 -33.52
CA GLY A 318 -14.73 3.97 -34.82
C GLY A 318 -15.96 3.48 -35.60
N PRO A 319 -16.46 4.27 -36.57
CA PRO A 319 -17.70 3.95 -37.29
C PRO A 319 -17.55 2.64 -38.08
N ALA A 320 -18.57 1.81 -37.96
CA ALA A 320 -18.69 0.55 -38.70
C ALA A 320 -18.56 0.80 -40.22
N ARG A 321 -17.67 0.04 -40.86
CA ARG A 321 -17.54 0.01 -42.33
C ARG A 321 -18.87 -0.37 -42.97
N PRO A 322 -19.40 0.37 -43.98
CA PRO A 322 -20.59 -0.02 -44.67
C PRO A 322 -20.38 -1.31 -45.48
N PRO A 323 -21.45 -2.12 -45.66
CA PRO A 323 -21.32 -3.39 -46.38
C PRO A 323 -21.03 -3.12 -47.87
N ALA A 324 -20.10 -3.91 -48.43
CA ALA A 324 -19.82 -3.90 -49.85
C ALA A 324 -21.07 -4.30 -50.62
N ARG A 325 -21.52 -3.46 -51.55
CA ARG A 325 -22.55 -3.82 -52.53
C ARG A 325 -21.93 -4.77 -53.55
N SER A 326 -22.60 -5.87 -53.74
CA SER A 326 -22.45 -6.84 -54.85
C SER A 326 -22.58 -6.20 -56.24
#